data_e85ddb9d8619ac7bf7597c4e45bfe299
#
_entry.id   e85ddb9d8619ac7bf7597c4e45bfe299
#
_cell.length_a   1.000
_cell.length_b   1.000
_cell.length_c   1.000
_cell.angle_alpha   90.00
_cell.angle_beta   90.00
_cell.angle_gamma   90.00
#
_symmetry.space_group_name_H-M   'P 1'
#
loop_
_entity.id
_entity.type
_entity.pdbx_description
1 polymer ?
#
loop_
_entity_poly.entity_id
_entity_poly.type
_entity_poly.pdbx_seq_one_letter_code
_entity_poly.pdbx_strand_id
1 'polypeptide(L)'
;MKILHIHPSMAGGGIEAMICGLVNEMAKVHDVTLCTIFEPKKEDVFEKKLSSSVHRISLGKKIPGFSIKEVFDIYRCIRKGHYDVVHIHGFFYYYALAVFLLHKRVKFVYTIHSDAAKENSTWDKRFIRIKKYAFQKDYIYPVTISKESKRSFTAYYGLDSTLIYNGIPEYISQNNANKLIEYRRTDKTKLFLHPGRISEPKNQVVLVKAFDRLIKEGNDVVLLIAGSKQDLQIWSEIEPYLTERIVYLGERSDVRDLLAESDAFCLPSIWEGMPVTLLEALSVGCIPICSPVGGIPEVINSGENGLLSSDSSEEAYYKALKSFVSYTDIEIMDMKQKCLKTFNKFRITEVAKKYIEVYK
;
A
#
# COMPACT_ATOMS: atom_id res chain seq x y z
N MET A 1 -25.95 -6.39 1.52
CA MET A 1 -25.53 -5.85 2.82
C MET A 1 -25.32 -4.35 2.69
N LYS A 2 -25.54 -3.62 3.77
CA LYS A 2 -25.20 -2.21 3.89
C LYS A 2 -23.90 -2.07 4.66
N ILE A 3 -22.85 -1.63 3.98
CA ILE A 3 -21.47 -1.66 4.47
C ILE A 3 -20.95 -0.23 4.62
N LEU A 4 -20.38 0.09 5.78
CA LEU A 4 -19.69 1.34 6.01
C LEU A 4 -18.19 1.11 6.14
N HIS A 5 -17.40 1.70 5.27
CA HIS A 5 -15.96 1.83 5.45
C HIS A 5 -15.63 3.19 6.08
N ILE A 6 -14.72 3.20 7.06
CA ILE A 6 -14.30 4.46 7.69
C ILE A 6 -12.78 4.57 7.65
N HIS A 7 -12.28 5.69 7.11
CA HIS A 7 -10.86 6.01 7.02
C HIS A 7 -10.65 7.51 7.27
N PRO A 8 -9.47 7.94 7.75
CA PRO A 8 -9.23 9.36 8.01
C PRO A 8 -9.43 10.27 6.81
N SER A 9 -8.84 9.95 5.65
CA SER A 9 -8.92 10.74 4.42
C SER A 9 -8.65 9.85 3.20
N MET A 10 -8.91 10.35 2.01
CA MET A 10 -8.61 9.67 0.73
C MET A 10 -7.52 10.40 -0.06
N ALA A 11 -6.52 10.94 0.66
CA ALA A 11 -5.48 11.79 0.10
C ALA A 11 -4.60 11.06 -0.93
N GLY A 12 -3.60 10.33 -0.48
CA GLY A 12 -2.67 9.65 -1.38
C GLY A 12 -1.78 8.68 -0.62
N GLY A 13 -1.83 7.40 -0.98
CA GLY A 13 -1.04 6.36 -0.37
C GLY A 13 -1.56 4.97 -0.70
N GLY A 14 -0.83 3.95 -0.27
CA GLY A 14 -1.21 2.56 -0.57
C GLY A 14 -2.49 2.12 0.12
N ILE A 15 -2.74 2.60 1.35
CA ILE A 15 -3.96 2.25 2.11
C ILE A 15 -5.19 2.82 1.40
N GLU A 16 -5.15 4.09 1.02
CA GLU A 16 -6.22 4.77 0.31
C GLU A 16 -6.48 4.15 -1.06
N ALA A 17 -5.43 3.74 -1.77
CA ALA A 17 -5.54 3.02 -3.04
C ALA A 17 -6.30 1.69 -2.86
N MET A 18 -5.94 0.91 -1.84
CA MET A 18 -6.58 -0.36 -1.52
C MET A 18 -8.04 -0.16 -1.11
N ILE A 19 -8.33 0.81 -0.21
CA ILE A 19 -9.70 1.10 0.22
C ILE A 19 -10.55 1.54 -0.96
N CYS A 20 -10.05 2.46 -1.80
CA CYS A 20 -10.74 2.92 -3.01
C CYS A 20 -11.11 1.75 -3.93
N GLY A 21 -10.15 0.87 -4.21
CA GLY A 21 -10.40 -0.33 -5.00
C GLY A 21 -11.45 -1.24 -4.36
N LEU A 22 -11.35 -1.48 -3.05
CA LEU A 22 -12.24 -2.37 -2.31
C LEU A 22 -13.68 -1.85 -2.28
N VAL A 23 -13.89 -0.58 -1.92
CA VAL A 23 -15.24 0.00 -1.85
C VAL A 23 -15.88 0.09 -3.24
N ASN A 24 -15.12 0.42 -4.28
CA ASN A 24 -15.60 0.43 -5.65
C ASN A 24 -16.04 -0.96 -6.11
N GLU A 25 -15.27 -2.00 -5.78
CA GLU A 25 -15.59 -3.38 -6.15
C GLU A 25 -16.85 -3.87 -5.40
N MET A 26 -16.92 -3.61 -4.09
CA MET A 26 -18.07 -4.01 -3.28
C MET A 26 -19.35 -3.26 -3.68
N ALA A 27 -19.24 -2.00 -4.09
CA ALA A 27 -20.40 -1.19 -4.51
C ALA A 27 -21.08 -1.68 -5.79
N LYS A 28 -20.48 -2.62 -6.52
CA LYS A 28 -21.13 -3.28 -7.66
C LYS A 28 -22.33 -4.16 -7.25
N VAL A 29 -22.32 -4.68 -6.02
CA VAL A 29 -23.33 -5.67 -5.54
C VAL A 29 -23.85 -5.38 -4.14
N HIS A 30 -23.32 -4.38 -3.43
CA HIS A 30 -23.70 -4.01 -2.08
C HIS A 30 -23.95 -2.51 -1.94
N ASP A 31 -24.72 -2.10 -0.93
CA ASP A 31 -24.88 -0.70 -0.53
C ASP A 31 -23.65 -0.27 0.29
N VAL A 32 -22.74 0.46 -0.34
CA VAL A 32 -21.45 0.81 0.27
C VAL A 32 -21.36 2.30 0.52
N THR A 33 -21.04 2.65 1.75
CA THR A 33 -20.73 4.02 2.18
C THR A 33 -19.27 4.10 2.59
N LEU A 34 -18.56 5.14 2.12
CA LEU A 34 -17.26 5.54 2.62
C LEU A 34 -17.40 6.81 3.45
N CYS A 35 -16.97 6.74 4.71
CA CYS A 35 -16.94 7.88 5.61
C CYS A 35 -15.49 8.33 5.86
N THR A 36 -15.18 9.61 5.60
CA THR A 36 -13.90 10.21 5.97
C THR A 36 -14.04 11.06 7.23
N ILE A 37 -13.01 11.04 8.10
CA ILE A 37 -12.98 11.87 9.31
C ILE A 37 -12.65 13.31 8.92
N PHE A 38 -11.60 13.47 8.12
CA PHE A 38 -11.17 14.79 7.67
C PHE A 38 -11.98 15.26 6.46
N GLU A 39 -12.07 16.59 6.33
CA GLU A 39 -12.67 17.25 5.17
C GLU A 39 -11.85 16.90 3.92
N PRO A 40 -12.49 16.43 2.82
CA PRO A 40 -11.80 16.14 1.56
C PRO A 40 -11.15 17.40 0.99
N LYS A 41 -9.94 17.25 0.48
CA LYS A 41 -9.18 18.32 -0.16
C LYS A 41 -9.18 18.16 -1.69
N LYS A 42 -8.95 19.26 -2.41
CA LYS A 42 -8.90 19.24 -3.88
C LYS A 42 -7.80 18.32 -4.44
N GLU A 43 -6.70 18.17 -3.70
CA GLU A 43 -5.56 17.32 -4.01
C GLU A 43 -5.77 15.83 -3.66
N ASP A 44 -6.87 15.46 -2.99
CA ASP A 44 -7.13 14.07 -2.61
C ASP A 44 -7.36 13.18 -3.84
N VAL A 45 -6.34 12.40 -4.16
CA VAL A 45 -6.26 11.63 -5.42
C VAL A 45 -7.33 10.55 -5.48
N PHE A 46 -7.52 9.81 -4.38
CA PHE A 46 -8.43 8.66 -4.35
C PHE A 46 -9.89 9.06 -4.15
N GLU A 47 -10.16 10.26 -3.62
CA GLU A 47 -11.51 10.82 -3.59
C GLU A 47 -12.13 10.93 -5.00
N LYS A 48 -11.32 11.32 -5.97
CA LYS A 48 -11.73 11.46 -7.38
C LYS A 48 -11.89 10.11 -8.10
N LYS A 49 -11.27 9.04 -7.58
CA LYS A 49 -11.32 7.69 -8.16
C LYS A 49 -12.47 6.84 -7.60
N LEU A 50 -13.24 7.37 -6.65
CA LEU A 50 -14.40 6.67 -6.11
C LEU A 50 -15.52 6.59 -7.16
N SER A 51 -16.11 5.39 -7.29
CA SER A 51 -17.30 5.17 -8.12
C SER A 51 -18.48 6.02 -7.64
N SER A 52 -19.34 6.45 -8.58
CA SER A 52 -20.60 7.10 -8.26
C SER A 52 -21.58 6.22 -7.47
N SER A 53 -21.38 4.90 -7.49
CA SER A 53 -22.16 3.93 -6.69
C SER A 53 -21.75 3.89 -5.22
N VAL A 54 -20.63 4.50 -4.83
CA VAL A 54 -20.21 4.60 -3.43
C VAL A 54 -20.80 5.85 -2.79
N HIS A 55 -21.61 5.67 -1.75
CA HIS A 55 -22.09 6.80 -0.95
C HIS A 55 -20.94 7.42 -0.16
N ARG A 56 -20.90 8.75 -0.08
CA ARG A 56 -19.81 9.49 0.55
C ARG A 56 -20.32 10.30 1.73
N ILE A 57 -19.64 10.19 2.86
CA ILE A 57 -19.86 10.99 4.07
C ILE A 57 -18.52 11.57 4.50
N SER A 58 -18.47 12.85 4.83
CA SER A 58 -17.34 13.46 5.53
C SER A 58 -17.79 14.04 6.86
N LEU A 59 -17.03 13.81 7.92
CA LEU A 59 -17.28 14.43 9.23
C LEU A 59 -16.77 15.87 9.28
N GLY A 60 -16.04 16.31 8.27
CA GLY A 60 -15.61 17.70 8.09
C GLY A 60 -14.56 18.18 9.09
N LYS A 61 -13.78 17.27 9.70
CA LYS A 61 -12.70 17.64 10.61
C LYS A 61 -11.59 18.37 9.85
N LYS A 62 -11.22 19.57 10.31
CA LYS A 62 -10.20 20.40 9.65
C LYS A 62 -8.84 20.30 10.32
N ILE A 63 -8.80 20.13 11.65
CA ILE A 63 -7.58 20.21 12.44
C ILE A 63 -7.19 18.81 12.92
N PRO A 64 -5.93 18.36 12.74
CA PRO A 64 -5.43 17.10 13.32
C PRO A 64 -5.54 17.09 14.85
N GLY A 65 -5.51 15.89 15.43
CA GLY A 65 -5.57 15.68 16.87
C GLY A 65 -6.90 15.01 17.30
N PHE A 66 -6.95 14.57 18.55
CA PHE A 66 -8.14 13.94 19.13
C PHE A 66 -9.24 14.97 19.40
N SER A 67 -10.49 14.60 19.16
CA SER A 67 -11.65 15.40 19.51
C SER A 67 -12.84 14.48 19.87
N ILE A 68 -13.50 14.79 20.96
CA ILE A 68 -14.68 14.07 21.42
C ILE A 68 -15.87 14.25 20.47
N LYS A 69 -15.94 15.38 19.78
CA LYS A 69 -17.00 15.64 18.79
C LYS A 69 -17.06 14.54 17.73
N GLU A 70 -15.91 14.21 17.11
CA GLU A 70 -15.87 13.16 16.08
C GLU A 70 -16.21 11.78 16.63
N VAL A 71 -15.91 11.48 17.89
CA VAL A 71 -16.35 10.22 18.54
C VAL A 71 -17.88 10.11 18.53
N PHE A 72 -18.57 11.19 18.92
CA PHE A 72 -20.03 11.22 18.88
C PHE A 72 -20.60 11.28 17.47
N ASP A 73 -19.96 11.99 16.55
CA ASP A 73 -20.41 12.09 15.16
C ASP A 73 -20.30 10.73 14.45
N ILE A 74 -19.23 9.97 14.69
CA ILE A 74 -19.07 8.59 14.21
C ILE A 74 -20.15 7.68 14.80
N TYR A 75 -20.35 7.74 16.13
CA TYR A 75 -21.43 6.96 16.77
C TYR A 75 -22.80 7.26 16.16
N ARG A 76 -23.13 8.54 15.95
CA ARG A 76 -24.40 8.96 15.34
C ARG A 76 -24.50 8.51 13.87
N CYS A 77 -23.42 8.62 13.11
CA CYS A 77 -23.33 8.16 11.71
C CYS A 77 -23.64 6.67 11.62
N ILE A 78 -22.97 5.84 12.43
CA ILE A 78 -23.18 4.39 12.43
C ILE A 78 -24.60 4.04 12.89
N ARG A 79 -25.08 4.64 13.99
CA ARG A 79 -26.40 4.37 14.54
C ARG A 79 -27.54 4.73 13.59
N LYS A 80 -27.45 5.90 12.92
CA LYS A 80 -28.49 6.38 11.99
C LYS A 80 -28.44 5.69 10.62
N GLY A 81 -27.26 5.20 10.23
CA GLY A 81 -27.06 4.59 8.93
C GLY A 81 -27.62 3.17 8.80
N HIS A 82 -27.94 2.49 9.91
CA HIS A 82 -28.46 1.10 9.92
C HIS A 82 -27.58 0.16 9.08
N TYR A 83 -26.25 0.21 9.30
CA TYR A 83 -25.29 -0.64 8.62
C TYR A 83 -25.27 -2.05 9.20
N ASP A 84 -25.12 -3.04 8.33
CA ASP A 84 -24.87 -4.44 8.72
C ASP A 84 -23.43 -4.60 9.22
N VAL A 85 -22.49 -3.91 8.53
CA VAL A 85 -21.05 -4.00 8.78
C VAL A 85 -20.43 -2.61 8.81
N VAL A 86 -19.51 -2.42 9.76
CA VAL A 86 -18.61 -1.26 9.81
C VAL A 86 -17.17 -1.74 9.74
N HIS A 87 -16.48 -1.40 8.67
CA HIS A 87 -15.07 -1.73 8.45
C HIS A 87 -14.18 -0.52 8.74
N ILE A 88 -13.31 -0.66 9.73
CA ILE A 88 -12.46 0.40 10.27
C ILE A 88 -11.03 0.22 9.75
N HIS A 89 -10.44 1.32 9.27
CA HIS A 89 -9.08 1.38 8.78
C HIS A 89 -8.25 2.38 9.62
N GLY A 90 -7.77 1.93 10.78
CA GLY A 90 -6.96 2.75 11.69
C GLY A 90 -7.74 3.61 12.70
N PHE A 91 -7.02 4.31 13.59
CA PHE A 91 -7.56 5.30 14.55
C PHE A 91 -8.67 4.80 15.48
N PHE A 92 -8.51 3.62 16.04
CA PHE A 92 -9.51 2.93 16.88
C PHE A 92 -10.20 3.83 17.95
N TYR A 93 -9.50 4.77 18.52
CA TYR A 93 -10.04 5.64 19.59
C TYR A 93 -11.29 6.44 19.19
N TYR A 94 -11.43 6.79 17.90
CA TYR A 94 -12.65 7.45 17.43
C TYR A 94 -13.86 6.52 17.41
N TYR A 95 -13.65 5.21 17.32
CA TYR A 95 -14.70 4.20 17.15
C TYR A 95 -15.08 3.48 18.42
N ALA A 96 -14.29 3.61 19.49
CA ALA A 96 -14.48 2.86 20.73
C ALA A 96 -15.92 2.96 21.26
N LEU A 97 -16.47 4.18 21.35
CA LEU A 97 -17.85 4.39 21.80
C LEU A 97 -18.88 3.61 20.96
N ALA A 98 -18.76 3.70 19.63
CA ALA A 98 -19.69 3.01 18.72
C ALA A 98 -19.56 1.50 18.85
N VAL A 99 -18.35 0.97 18.94
CA VAL A 99 -18.09 -0.46 19.11
C VAL A 99 -18.76 -0.97 20.39
N PHE A 100 -18.50 -0.34 21.53
CA PHE A 100 -19.06 -0.81 22.81
C PHE A 100 -20.57 -0.71 22.90
N LEU A 101 -21.19 0.26 22.24
CA LEU A 101 -22.64 0.46 22.28
C LEU A 101 -23.40 -0.30 21.19
N LEU A 102 -22.77 -0.62 20.07
CA LEU A 102 -23.46 -1.13 18.87
C LEU A 102 -23.02 -2.54 18.43
N HIS A 103 -21.99 -3.16 19.04
CA HIS A 103 -21.45 -4.48 18.64
C HIS A 103 -22.48 -5.61 18.54
N LYS A 104 -23.60 -5.52 19.28
CA LYS A 104 -24.70 -6.50 19.19
C LYS A 104 -25.62 -6.31 17.98
N ARG A 105 -25.50 -5.18 17.29
CA ARG A 105 -26.38 -4.79 16.15
C ARG A 105 -25.63 -4.64 14.85
N VAL A 106 -24.34 -4.37 14.93
CA VAL A 106 -23.45 -4.07 13.80
C VAL A 106 -22.20 -4.92 13.94
N LYS A 107 -21.78 -5.60 12.88
CA LYS A 107 -20.51 -6.30 12.85
C LYS A 107 -19.38 -5.31 12.58
N PHE A 108 -18.42 -5.24 13.48
CA PHE A 108 -17.24 -4.40 13.32
C PHE A 108 -16.05 -5.22 12.86
N VAL A 109 -15.38 -4.76 11.81
CA VAL A 109 -14.13 -5.32 11.28
C VAL A 109 -13.06 -4.26 11.35
N TYR A 110 -11.83 -4.64 11.70
CA TYR A 110 -10.70 -3.73 11.80
C TYR A 110 -9.50 -4.31 11.05
N THR A 111 -9.04 -3.61 10.00
CA THR A 111 -7.84 -4.01 9.28
C THR A 111 -6.60 -3.32 9.84
N ILE A 112 -5.61 -4.15 10.21
CA ILE A 112 -4.27 -3.75 10.63
C ILE A 112 -3.40 -3.65 9.39
N HIS A 113 -3.04 -2.42 8.99
CA HIS A 113 -2.32 -2.14 7.75
C HIS A 113 -0.79 -2.18 7.86
N SER A 114 -0.27 -2.45 9.06
CA SER A 114 1.17 -2.47 9.33
C SER A 114 1.50 -3.44 10.47
N ASP A 115 2.67 -3.31 11.04
CA ASP A 115 3.03 -3.95 12.29
C ASP A 115 2.16 -3.44 13.44
N ALA A 116 1.60 -4.35 14.26
CA ALA A 116 0.66 -3.99 15.33
C ALA A 116 1.30 -3.14 16.44
N ALA A 117 2.57 -3.35 16.73
CA ALA A 117 3.29 -2.55 17.73
C ALA A 117 3.54 -1.14 17.19
N LYS A 118 3.95 -1.01 15.92
CA LYS A 118 4.17 0.28 15.26
C LYS A 118 2.87 1.09 15.11
N GLU A 119 1.76 0.45 14.73
CA GLU A 119 0.45 1.10 14.66
C GLU A 119 0.04 1.72 15.99
N ASN A 120 0.45 1.11 17.10
CA ASN A 120 0.09 1.57 18.45
C ASN A 120 1.20 2.40 19.14
N SER A 121 2.35 2.61 18.53
CA SER A 121 3.51 3.25 19.16
C SER A 121 3.27 4.70 19.63
N THR A 122 2.37 5.41 18.97
CA THR A 122 2.02 6.82 19.27
C THR A 122 0.81 6.96 20.20
N TRP A 123 0.24 5.83 20.69
CA TRP A 123 -1.05 5.83 21.38
C TRP A 123 -0.94 5.72 22.90
N ASP A 124 -1.92 6.32 23.61
CA ASP A 124 -2.07 6.14 25.04
C ASP A 124 -2.33 4.65 25.34
N LYS A 125 -1.54 4.08 26.26
CA LYS A 125 -1.65 2.68 26.71
C LYS A 125 -3.07 2.28 27.15
N ARG A 126 -3.89 3.24 27.58
CA ARG A 126 -5.29 3.01 27.96
C ARG A 126 -6.13 2.61 26.76
N PHE A 127 -6.00 3.33 25.64
CA PHE A 127 -6.72 2.99 24.40
C PHE A 127 -6.29 1.65 23.84
N ILE A 128 -5.02 1.28 23.96
CA ILE A 128 -4.51 -0.03 23.55
C ILE A 128 -5.18 -1.15 24.36
N ARG A 129 -5.33 -0.98 25.66
CA ARG A 129 -6.05 -1.95 26.53
C ARG A 129 -7.52 -2.09 26.16
N ILE A 130 -8.19 -0.98 25.88
CA ILE A 130 -9.60 -0.97 25.43
C ILE A 130 -9.74 -1.68 24.08
N LYS A 131 -8.83 -1.41 23.13
CA LYS A 131 -8.79 -2.08 21.82
C LYS A 131 -8.56 -3.58 21.97
N LYS A 132 -7.59 -3.98 22.80
CA LYS A 132 -7.34 -5.40 23.12
C LYS A 132 -8.56 -6.09 23.69
N TYR A 133 -9.24 -5.46 24.65
CA TYR A 133 -10.46 -5.99 25.24
C TYR A 133 -11.57 -6.17 24.20
N ALA A 134 -11.73 -5.21 23.28
CA ALA A 134 -12.72 -5.31 22.21
C ALA A 134 -12.44 -6.49 21.26
N PHE A 135 -11.16 -6.76 20.94
CA PHE A 135 -10.78 -7.96 20.20
C PHE A 135 -11.04 -9.25 20.99
N GLN A 136 -10.67 -9.30 22.28
CA GLN A 136 -10.87 -10.47 23.16
C GLN A 136 -12.34 -10.87 23.34
N LYS A 137 -13.25 -9.91 23.19
CA LYS A 137 -14.70 -10.10 23.36
C LYS A 137 -15.43 -10.23 22.03
N ASP A 138 -14.69 -10.35 20.92
CA ASP A 138 -15.25 -10.40 19.56
C ASP A 138 -16.19 -9.23 19.22
N TYR A 139 -15.98 -8.06 19.88
CA TYR A 139 -16.71 -6.83 19.54
C TYR A 139 -16.21 -6.25 18.22
N ILE A 140 -14.96 -6.59 17.85
CA ILE A 140 -14.32 -6.24 16.58
C ILE A 140 -13.55 -7.44 16.07
N TYR A 141 -13.71 -7.77 14.80
CA TYR A 141 -12.98 -8.83 14.10
C TYR A 141 -11.69 -8.29 13.49
N PRO A 142 -10.50 -8.72 13.96
CA PRO A 142 -9.23 -8.25 13.42
C PRO A 142 -8.90 -8.93 12.10
N VAL A 143 -8.49 -8.13 11.12
CA VAL A 143 -7.93 -8.58 9.84
C VAL A 143 -6.51 -8.06 9.70
N THR A 144 -5.58 -8.90 9.26
CA THR A 144 -4.18 -8.57 8.99
C THR A 144 -3.87 -8.78 7.51
N ILE A 145 -2.90 -8.03 6.98
CA ILE A 145 -2.66 -7.93 5.53
C ILE A 145 -1.45 -8.75 5.04
N SER A 146 -0.72 -9.39 5.94
CA SER A 146 0.41 -10.27 5.65
C SER A 146 0.61 -11.25 6.80
N LYS A 147 1.34 -12.36 6.58
CA LYS A 147 1.72 -13.29 7.66
C LYS A 147 2.56 -12.58 8.72
N GLU A 148 3.42 -11.64 8.29
CA GLU A 148 4.22 -10.85 9.21
C GLU A 148 3.34 -9.95 10.10
N SER A 149 2.37 -9.23 9.52
CA SER A 149 1.41 -8.44 10.32
C SER A 149 0.56 -9.32 11.24
N LYS A 150 0.23 -10.56 10.82
CA LYS A 150 -0.46 -11.55 11.66
C LYS A 150 0.42 -11.99 12.84
N ARG A 151 1.71 -12.30 12.61
CA ARG A 151 2.67 -12.63 13.67
C ARG A 151 2.82 -11.47 14.66
N SER A 152 3.00 -10.26 14.17
CA SER A 152 3.07 -9.04 14.98
C SER A 152 1.79 -8.86 15.80
N PHE A 153 0.61 -9.04 15.21
CA PHE A 153 -0.67 -8.96 15.89
C PHE A 153 -0.75 -10.00 17.03
N THR A 154 -0.42 -11.26 16.74
CA THR A 154 -0.45 -12.34 17.73
C THR A 154 0.54 -12.08 18.87
N ALA A 155 1.77 -11.65 18.56
CA ALA A 155 2.78 -11.31 19.55
C ALA A 155 2.33 -10.14 20.45
N TYR A 156 1.70 -9.11 19.87
CA TYR A 156 1.30 -7.90 20.59
C TYR A 156 0.02 -8.08 21.43
N TYR A 157 -1.00 -8.73 20.86
CA TYR A 157 -2.30 -8.87 21.51
C TYR A 157 -2.51 -10.22 22.20
N GLY A 158 -1.75 -11.26 21.84
CA GLY A 158 -1.95 -12.64 22.28
C GLY A 158 -3.22 -13.28 21.69
N LEU A 159 -3.66 -12.82 20.51
CA LEU A 159 -4.90 -13.23 19.85
C LEU A 159 -4.59 -13.64 18.41
N ASP A 160 -5.52 -14.35 17.77
CA ASP A 160 -5.47 -14.63 16.34
C ASP A 160 -6.22 -13.57 15.51
N SER A 161 -5.95 -13.51 14.21
CA SER A 161 -6.59 -12.62 13.26
C SER A 161 -6.83 -13.31 11.92
N THR A 162 -7.81 -12.85 11.16
CA THR A 162 -8.01 -13.31 9.79
C THR A 162 -6.98 -12.67 8.87
N LEU A 163 -6.28 -13.50 8.07
CA LEU A 163 -5.34 -13.01 7.08
C LEU A 163 -6.04 -12.76 5.74
N ILE A 164 -6.07 -11.50 5.32
CA ILE A 164 -6.52 -11.10 3.98
C ILE A 164 -5.48 -10.13 3.41
N TYR A 165 -4.75 -10.57 2.38
CA TYR A 165 -3.77 -9.74 1.69
C TYR A 165 -4.41 -8.49 1.06
N ASN A 166 -3.64 -7.43 0.94
CA ASN A 166 -4.06 -6.27 0.13
C ASN A 166 -4.36 -6.71 -1.30
N GLY A 167 -5.29 -6.01 -1.93
CA GLY A 167 -5.62 -6.20 -3.34
C GLY A 167 -5.76 -4.88 -4.07
N ILE A 168 -5.62 -4.93 -5.38
CA ILE A 168 -5.81 -3.78 -6.24
C ILE A 168 -6.64 -4.16 -7.47
N PRO A 169 -7.33 -3.18 -8.10
CA PRO A 169 -8.01 -3.39 -9.37
C PRO A 169 -7.03 -3.84 -10.47
N GLU A 170 -7.51 -4.59 -11.45
CA GLU A 170 -6.73 -4.86 -12.65
C GLU A 170 -6.29 -3.57 -13.33
N TYR A 171 -5.14 -3.61 -13.96
CA TYR A 171 -4.65 -2.49 -14.75
C TYR A 171 -5.31 -2.53 -16.12
N ILE A 172 -5.89 -1.41 -16.50
CA ILE A 172 -6.36 -1.15 -17.85
C ILE A 172 -5.56 0.04 -18.35
N SER A 173 -4.70 -0.18 -19.34
CA SER A 173 -3.93 0.90 -19.96
C SER A 173 -4.89 1.96 -20.52
N GLN A 174 -4.71 3.19 -20.09
CA GLN A 174 -5.54 4.32 -20.54
C GLN A 174 -4.89 5.09 -21.71
N ASN A 175 -3.60 4.87 -21.97
CA ASN A 175 -2.84 5.57 -22.99
C ASN A 175 -1.77 4.68 -23.61
N ASN A 176 -1.72 4.66 -24.95
CA ASN A 176 -0.65 4.04 -25.75
C ASN A 176 0.58 4.96 -25.87
N ALA A 177 0.77 5.93 -25.00
CA ALA A 177 1.90 6.84 -25.09
C ALA A 177 3.13 6.24 -24.41
N ASN A 178 4.22 6.10 -25.15
CA ASN A 178 5.56 5.78 -24.62
C ASN A 178 6.07 6.94 -23.75
N LYS A 179 5.63 7.01 -22.51
CA LYS A 179 5.96 8.09 -21.57
C LYS A 179 7.42 8.07 -21.14
N LEU A 180 8.06 6.91 -21.22
CA LEU A 180 9.45 6.71 -20.79
C LEU A 180 10.42 6.53 -21.93
N ILE A 181 10.00 6.71 -23.19
CA ILE A 181 10.87 6.52 -24.36
C ILE A 181 12.09 7.45 -24.33
N GLU A 182 11.92 8.68 -23.85
CA GLU A 182 12.99 9.68 -23.76
C GLU A 182 14.13 9.29 -22.81
N TYR A 183 13.86 8.39 -21.86
CA TYR A 183 14.86 7.89 -20.91
C TYR A 183 15.61 6.67 -21.42
N ARG A 184 15.17 6.04 -22.52
CA ARG A 184 15.90 4.94 -23.17
C ARG A 184 16.97 5.52 -24.09
N ARG A 185 18.22 5.42 -23.69
CA ARG A 185 19.38 5.93 -24.45
C ARG A 185 19.70 5.05 -25.66
N THR A 186 19.42 3.75 -25.52
CA THR A 186 19.54 2.74 -26.58
C THR A 186 18.38 1.74 -26.42
N ASP A 187 18.19 0.87 -27.41
CA ASP A 187 17.21 -0.22 -27.34
C ASP A 187 17.52 -1.24 -26.21
N LYS A 188 18.76 -1.22 -25.70
CA LYS A 188 19.23 -2.10 -24.62
C LYS A 188 19.16 -1.46 -23.23
N THR A 189 18.86 -0.16 -23.16
CA THR A 189 18.77 0.55 -21.88
C THR A 189 17.69 -0.06 -21.02
N LYS A 190 18.04 -0.56 -19.82
CA LYS A 190 17.08 -1.06 -18.84
C LYS A 190 16.57 0.08 -17.97
N LEU A 191 15.23 0.25 -17.91
CA LEU A 191 14.56 1.26 -17.12
C LEU A 191 14.07 0.67 -15.78
N PHE A 192 14.45 1.31 -14.70
CA PHE A 192 14.05 0.96 -13.34
C PHE A 192 13.21 2.09 -12.76
N LEU A 193 12.10 1.74 -12.13
CA LEU A 193 11.22 2.71 -11.46
C LEU A 193 11.14 2.45 -9.96
N HIS A 194 11.33 3.49 -9.17
CA HIS A 194 11.05 3.51 -7.74
C HIS A 194 9.90 4.48 -7.45
N PRO A 195 8.65 4.02 -7.33
CA PRO A 195 7.54 4.85 -6.89
C PRO A 195 7.40 4.79 -5.38
N GLY A 196 7.63 5.90 -4.71
CA GLY A 196 7.51 5.99 -3.27
C GLY A 196 7.85 7.37 -2.73
N ARG A 197 7.21 7.76 -1.64
CA ARG A 197 7.55 8.99 -0.92
C ARG A 197 9.01 8.95 -0.48
N ILE A 198 9.73 10.05 -0.63
CA ILE A 198 11.10 10.16 -0.12
C ILE A 198 11.03 10.18 1.40
N SER A 199 11.48 9.10 2.04
CA SER A 199 11.39 8.90 3.48
C SER A 199 12.28 7.75 3.95
N GLU A 200 12.72 7.78 5.20
CA GLU A 200 13.61 6.79 5.79
C GLU A 200 13.18 5.33 5.53
N PRO A 201 11.91 4.94 5.73
CA PRO A 201 11.51 3.54 5.51
C PRO A 201 11.69 3.03 4.08
N LYS A 202 11.73 3.94 3.10
CA LYS A 202 11.87 3.60 1.67
C LYS A 202 13.33 3.46 1.23
N ASN A 203 14.28 3.91 2.05
CA ASN A 203 15.71 3.66 1.88
C ASN A 203 16.29 4.09 0.51
N GLN A 204 15.83 5.24 -0.01
CA GLN A 204 16.25 5.71 -1.33
C GLN A 204 17.75 6.03 -1.41
N VAL A 205 18.40 6.36 -0.29
CA VAL A 205 19.84 6.59 -0.25
C VAL A 205 20.62 5.35 -0.71
N VAL A 206 20.24 4.17 -0.22
CA VAL A 206 20.81 2.89 -0.68
C VAL A 206 20.56 2.68 -2.17
N LEU A 207 19.36 3.02 -2.64
CA LEU A 207 18.98 2.86 -4.04
C LEU A 207 19.90 3.68 -4.97
N VAL A 208 20.03 4.99 -4.70
CA VAL A 208 20.82 5.86 -5.59
C VAL A 208 22.29 5.51 -5.58
N LYS A 209 22.86 5.12 -4.43
CA LYS A 209 24.25 4.66 -4.33
C LYS A 209 24.50 3.36 -5.13
N ALA A 210 23.59 2.40 -5.02
CA ALA A 210 23.68 1.17 -5.78
C ALA A 210 23.60 1.41 -7.30
N PHE A 211 22.74 2.34 -7.74
CA PHE A 211 22.66 2.73 -9.15
C PHE A 211 23.87 3.53 -9.62
N ASP A 212 24.39 4.46 -8.83
CA ASP A 212 25.62 5.20 -9.15
C ASP A 212 26.80 4.22 -9.41
N ARG A 213 26.91 3.19 -8.57
CA ARG A 213 27.90 2.12 -8.73
C ARG A 213 27.70 1.34 -10.03
N LEU A 214 26.46 0.91 -10.35
CA LEU A 214 26.17 0.20 -11.61
C LEU A 214 26.50 1.05 -12.83
N ILE A 215 26.19 2.33 -12.80
CA ILE A 215 26.46 3.27 -13.89
C ILE A 215 27.97 3.44 -14.09
N LYS A 216 28.74 3.59 -13.00
CA LYS A 216 30.20 3.70 -13.03
C LYS A 216 30.88 2.43 -13.56
N GLU A 217 30.25 1.26 -13.36
CA GLU A 217 30.70 -0.02 -13.95
C GLU A 217 30.33 -0.16 -15.44
N GLY A 218 29.71 0.84 -16.06
CA GLY A 218 29.40 0.86 -17.50
C GLY A 218 28.09 0.18 -17.89
N ASN A 219 27.22 -0.18 -16.92
CA ASN A 219 25.93 -0.77 -17.25
C ASN A 219 24.98 0.27 -17.86
N ASP A 220 24.22 -0.11 -18.91
CA ASP A 220 23.25 0.77 -19.55
C ASP A 220 21.89 0.70 -18.84
N VAL A 221 21.81 1.44 -17.73
CA VAL A 221 20.65 1.49 -16.85
C VAL A 221 20.23 2.92 -16.56
N VAL A 222 18.94 3.14 -16.37
CA VAL A 222 18.38 4.42 -15.90
C VAL A 222 17.43 4.13 -14.72
N LEU A 223 17.60 4.88 -13.65
CA LEU A 223 16.70 4.88 -12.48
C LEU A 223 15.77 6.08 -12.54
N LEU A 224 14.47 5.83 -12.45
CA LEU A 224 13.43 6.84 -12.34
C LEU A 224 12.84 6.80 -10.92
N ILE A 225 12.79 7.93 -10.23
CA ILE A 225 12.28 8.05 -8.86
C ILE A 225 11.02 8.93 -8.90
N ALA A 226 9.89 8.41 -8.45
CA ALA A 226 8.63 9.13 -8.42
C ALA A 226 8.02 9.16 -7.00
N GLY A 227 7.67 10.35 -6.50
CA GLY A 227 7.03 10.52 -5.19
C GLY A 227 7.29 11.86 -4.54
N SER A 228 6.58 12.17 -3.46
CA SER A 228 6.74 13.43 -2.73
C SER A 228 8.02 13.45 -1.90
N LYS A 229 8.58 14.64 -1.75
CA LYS A 229 9.71 14.92 -0.84
C LYS A 229 9.20 15.10 0.58
N GLN A 230 8.88 14.00 1.26
CA GLN A 230 8.34 14.05 2.61
C GLN A 230 9.43 14.31 3.66
N ASP A 231 10.63 13.78 3.45
CA ASP A 231 11.79 13.93 4.29
C ASP A 231 12.88 14.72 3.53
N LEU A 232 13.11 15.96 3.94
CA LEU A 232 14.07 16.85 3.30
C LEU A 232 15.53 16.48 3.63
N GLN A 233 15.78 15.80 4.76
CA GLN A 233 17.12 15.33 5.09
C GLN A 233 17.49 14.18 4.15
N ILE A 234 16.64 13.19 4.00
CA ILE A 234 16.84 12.09 3.03
C ILE A 234 16.96 12.66 1.61
N TRP A 235 16.13 13.66 1.26
CA TRP A 235 16.25 14.32 -0.05
C TRP A 235 17.64 14.91 -0.27
N SER A 236 18.20 15.63 0.71
CA SER A 236 19.54 16.23 0.58
C SER A 236 20.67 15.20 0.39
N GLU A 237 20.47 13.96 0.86
CA GLU A 237 21.40 12.85 0.63
C GLU A 237 21.27 12.22 -0.76
N ILE A 238 20.07 12.29 -1.36
CA ILE A 238 19.79 11.72 -2.70
C ILE A 238 20.17 12.70 -3.81
N GLU A 239 19.89 13.99 -3.61
CA GLU A 239 20.03 15.04 -4.64
C GLU A 239 21.40 15.09 -5.33
N PRO A 240 22.54 14.86 -4.65
CA PRO A 240 23.86 14.82 -5.28
C PRO A 240 24.06 13.68 -6.29
N TYR A 241 23.22 12.63 -6.23
CA TYR A 241 23.28 11.48 -7.16
C TYR A 241 22.42 11.69 -8.40
N LEU A 242 21.60 12.74 -8.47
CA LEU A 242 20.73 12.98 -9.60
C LEU A 242 21.55 13.37 -10.84
N THR A 243 21.29 12.67 -11.93
CA THR A 243 21.96 12.82 -13.23
C THR A 243 20.95 12.55 -14.35
N GLU A 244 21.38 12.58 -15.61
CA GLU A 244 20.56 12.10 -16.73
C GLU A 244 20.19 10.59 -16.65
N ARG A 245 20.82 9.83 -15.75
CA ARG A 245 20.62 8.39 -15.55
C ARG A 245 20.00 8.03 -14.18
N ILE A 246 19.92 8.97 -13.27
CA ILE A 246 19.19 8.89 -12.00
C ILE A 246 18.28 10.11 -11.93
N VAL A 247 17.01 9.93 -12.32
CA VAL A 247 16.08 11.02 -12.60
C VAL A 247 14.96 11.05 -11.57
N TYR A 248 14.70 12.24 -11.02
CA TYR A 248 13.54 12.47 -10.17
C TYR A 248 12.37 13.02 -10.97
N LEU A 249 11.26 12.29 -11.01
CA LEU A 249 10.06 12.61 -11.78
C LEU A 249 9.01 13.46 -10.99
N GLY A 250 9.27 13.74 -9.70
CA GLY A 250 8.26 14.38 -8.85
C GLY A 250 7.12 13.44 -8.46
N GLU A 251 6.02 14.02 -7.97
CA GLU A 251 4.81 13.27 -7.67
C GLU A 251 4.08 12.87 -8.96
N ARG A 252 3.69 11.59 -9.05
CA ARG A 252 3.03 11.03 -10.23
C ARG A 252 1.72 10.35 -9.86
N SER A 253 0.69 10.59 -10.63
CA SER A 253 -0.62 9.91 -10.50
C SER A 253 -0.78 8.70 -11.44
N ASP A 254 0.12 8.57 -12.41
CA ASP A 254 0.14 7.55 -13.47
C ASP A 254 1.20 6.46 -13.22
N VAL A 255 1.48 6.15 -11.96
CA VAL A 255 2.53 5.19 -11.55
C VAL A 255 2.40 3.84 -12.26
N ARG A 256 1.18 3.32 -12.47
CA ARG A 256 1.01 2.05 -13.16
C ARG A 256 1.36 2.09 -14.64
N ASP A 257 1.12 3.23 -15.31
CA ASP A 257 1.53 3.41 -16.70
C ASP A 257 3.05 3.40 -16.79
N LEU A 258 3.74 4.12 -15.86
CA LEU A 258 5.19 4.14 -15.79
C LEU A 258 5.77 2.76 -15.47
N LEU A 259 5.15 2.00 -14.56
CA LEU A 259 5.55 0.62 -14.27
C LEU A 259 5.39 -0.29 -15.49
N ALA A 260 4.32 -0.13 -16.28
CA ALA A 260 4.09 -0.92 -17.49
C ALA A 260 5.17 -0.72 -18.57
N GLU A 261 5.80 0.45 -18.59
CA GLU A 261 6.89 0.80 -19.52
C GLU A 261 8.29 0.53 -18.95
N SER A 262 8.38 0.22 -17.63
CA SER A 262 9.65 -0.08 -16.95
C SER A 262 10.00 -1.56 -17.03
N ASP A 263 11.31 -1.86 -17.01
CA ASP A 263 11.78 -3.24 -16.99
C ASP A 263 11.75 -3.82 -15.57
N ALA A 264 12.03 -3.00 -14.56
CA ALA A 264 12.00 -3.40 -13.17
C ALA A 264 11.45 -2.32 -12.22
N PHE A 265 10.81 -2.79 -11.16
CA PHE A 265 10.35 -2.01 -10.01
C PHE A 265 11.34 -2.17 -8.86
N CYS A 266 11.80 -1.07 -8.26
CA CYS A 266 12.75 -1.06 -7.16
C CYS A 266 12.11 -0.70 -5.83
N LEU A 267 12.33 -1.52 -4.78
CA LEU A 267 11.84 -1.24 -3.43
C LEU A 267 12.85 -1.70 -2.36
N PRO A 268 13.88 -0.89 -2.04
CA PRO A 268 14.91 -1.22 -1.04
C PRO A 268 14.48 -1.00 0.41
N SER A 269 13.21 -1.01 0.69
CA SER A 269 12.63 -0.59 1.98
C SER A 269 13.26 -1.27 3.18
N ILE A 270 13.34 -0.54 4.31
CA ILE A 270 13.77 -1.04 5.61
C ILE A 270 12.61 -1.78 6.30
N TRP A 271 11.39 -1.33 6.07
CA TRP A 271 10.19 -2.01 6.56
C TRP A 271 8.95 -1.68 5.69
N GLU A 272 8.05 -2.66 5.59
CA GLU A 272 6.78 -2.58 4.88
C GLU A 272 5.70 -3.38 5.64
N GLY A 273 4.43 -3.11 5.33
CA GLY A 273 3.35 -4.04 5.61
C GLY A 273 3.18 -5.01 4.44
N MET A 274 2.24 -4.71 3.56
CA MET A 274 2.06 -5.31 2.22
C MET A 274 2.05 -4.15 1.22
N PRO A 275 3.17 -3.84 0.54
CA PRO A 275 3.25 -2.65 -0.31
C PRO A 275 2.34 -2.76 -1.52
N VAL A 276 1.43 -1.80 -1.66
CA VAL A 276 0.50 -1.73 -2.79
C VAL A 276 1.25 -1.51 -4.10
N THR A 277 2.33 -0.74 -4.10
CA THR A 277 3.19 -0.51 -5.27
C THR A 277 3.83 -1.79 -5.81
N LEU A 278 4.14 -2.78 -4.94
CA LEU A 278 4.56 -4.12 -5.38
C LEU A 278 3.46 -4.82 -6.16
N LEU A 279 2.23 -4.76 -5.67
CA LEU A 279 1.08 -5.35 -6.38
C LEU A 279 0.81 -4.63 -7.71
N GLU A 280 1.00 -3.30 -7.74
CA GLU A 280 0.92 -2.50 -8.97
C GLU A 280 1.97 -2.95 -9.99
N ALA A 281 3.22 -3.17 -9.58
CA ALA A 281 4.28 -3.69 -10.45
C ALA A 281 3.92 -5.08 -11.01
N LEU A 282 3.49 -6.01 -10.14
CA LEU A 282 3.06 -7.35 -10.59
C LEU A 282 1.89 -7.30 -11.56
N SER A 283 0.94 -6.36 -11.37
CA SER A 283 -0.26 -6.24 -12.20
C SER A 283 0.01 -5.87 -13.65
N VAL A 284 1.18 -5.31 -13.94
CA VAL A 284 1.63 -4.91 -15.28
C VAL A 284 2.83 -5.73 -15.76
N GLY A 285 3.25 -6.73 -14.99
CA GLY A 285 4.42 -7.56 -15.33
C GLY A 285 5.76 -6.85 -15.14
N CYS A 286 5.82 -5.73 -14.41
CA CYS A 286 7.08 -5.08 -14.04
C CYS A 286 7.79 -5.89 -12.96
N ILE A 287 9.04 -6.30 -13.21
CA ILE A 287 9.75 -7.24 -12.34
C ILE A 287 10.21 -6.55 -11.05
N PRO A 288 9.76 -7.01 -9.87
CA PRO A 288 10.16 -6.39 -8.61
C PRO A 288 11.56 -6.83 -8.15
N ILE A 289 12.35 -5.85 -7.71
CA ILE A 289 13.63 -6.02 -7.02
C ILE A 289 13.47 -5.36 -5.66
N CYS A 290 13.38 -6.16 -4.58
CA CYS A 290 12.96 -5.67 -3.27
C CYS A 290 13.85 -6.16 -2.15
N SER A 291 13.86 -5.43 -1.03
CA SER A 291 14.36 -5.95 0.25
C SER A 291 13.38 -6.97 0.85
N PRO A 292 13.86 -7.98 1.60
CA PRO A 292 13.02 -9.06 2.12
C PRO A 292 12.31 -8.68 3.42
N VAL A 293 11.52 -7.60 3.42
CA VAL A 293 10.87 -7.05 4.62
C VAL A 293 9.34 -7.13 4.55
N GLY A 294 8.70 -7.26 5.70
CA GLY A 294 7.24 -7.29 5.82
C GLY A 294 6.60 -8.41 5.03
N GLY A 295 5.55 -8.09 4.28
CA GLY A 295 4.84 -9.04 3.42
C GLY A 295 5.51 -9.31 2.07
N ILE A 296 6.62 -8.67 1.74
CA ILE A 296 7.29 -8.80 0.44
C ILE A 296 7.73 -10.26 0.15
N PRO A 297 8.38 -10.99 1.09
CA PRO A 297 8.78 -12.38 0.87
C PRO A 297 7.60 -13.36 0.73
N GLU A 298 6.37 -12.93 1.03
CA GLU A 298 5.18 -13.75 0.83
C GLU A 298 4.64 -13.68 -0.61
N VAL A 299 5.11 -12.69 -1.36
CA VAL A 299 4.68 -12.37 -2.72
C VAL A 299 5.75 -12.73 -3.73
N ILE A 300 7.02 -12.45 -3.42
CA ILE A 300 8.16 -12.66 -4.31
C ILE A 300 8.84 -14.00 -4.00
N ASN A 301 8.88 -14.88 -5.01
CA ASN A 301 9.78 -16.01 -5.07
C ASN A 301 11.03 -15.56 -5.86
N SER A 302 12.14 -15.33 -5.14
CA SER A 302 13.35 -14.77 -5.75
C SER A 302 13.89 -15.67 -6.87
N GLY A 303 14.16 -15.06 -8.04
CA GLY A 303 14.54 -15.76 -9.27
C GLY A 303 13.37 -16.28 -10.12
N GLU A 304 12.12 -16.20 -9.64
CA GLU A 304 10.94 -16.64 -10.40
C GLU A 304 10.08 -15.46 -10.88
N ASN A 305 9.54 -14.68 -9.94
CA ASN A 305 8.65 -13.54 -10.21
C ASN A 305 9.20 -12.20 -9.67
N GLY A 306 10.50 -12.13 -9.44
CA GLY A 306 11.22 -10.98 -8.94
C GLY A 306 12.52 -11.38 -8.27
N LEU A 307 13.20 -10.41 -7.68
CA LEU A 307 14.44 -10.61 -6.94
C LEU A 307 14.31 -10.05 -5.52
N LEU A 308 14.82 -10.81 -4.55
CA LEU A 308 15.01 -10.34 -3.18
C LEU A 308 16.50 -10.14 -2.92
N SER A 309 16.88 -8.99 -2.38
CA SER A 309 18.21 -8.84 -1.76
C SER A 309 18.32 -9.71 -0.51
N SER A 310 19.54 -9.98 -0.03
CA SER A 310 19.72 -10.76 1.21
C SER A 310 19.24 -9.98 2.46
N ASP A 311 19.37 -8.67 2.42
CA ASP A 311 18.94 -7.72 3.45
C ASP A 311 18.73 -6.32 2.83
N SER A 312 18.50 -5.29 3.67
CA SER A 312 18.27 -3.91 3.23
C SER A 312 19.55 -3.09 3.09
N SER A 313 20.75 -3.70 3.09
CA SER A 313 22.01 -3.00 2.92
C SER A 313 22.28 -2.63 1.46
N GLU A 314 23.16 -1.65 1.26
CA GLU A 314 23.58 -1.20 -0.08
C GLU A 314 24.21 -2.34 -0.90
N GLU A 315 25.12 -3.11 -0.30
CA GLU A 315 25.81 -4.20 -0.97
C GLU A 315 24.85 -5.33 -1.38
N ALA A 316 23.90 -5.68 -0.51
CA ALA A 316 22.91 -6.71 -0.80
C ALA A 316 21.97 -6.27 -1.94
N TYR A 317 21.53 -5.01 -1.90
CA TYR A 317 20.64 -4.47 -2.92
C TYR A 317 21.33 -4.28 -4.26
N TYR A 318 22.59 -3.80 -4.25
CA TYR A 318 23.43 -3.73 -5.44
C TYR A 318 23.59 -5.11 -6.12
N LYS A 319 23.85 -6.18 -5.36
CA LYS A 319 23.97 -7.54 -5.91
C LYS A 319 22.68 -8.00 -6.59
N ALA A 320 21.53 -7.71 -6.02
CA ALA A 320 20.23 -8.03 -6.62
C ALA A 320 20.01 -7.26 -7.93
N LEU A 321 20.34 -5.96 -7.97
CA LEU A 321 20.28 -5.16 -9.19
C LEU A 321 21.24 -5.71 -10.26
N LYS A 322 22.48 -6.02 -9.89
CA LYS A 322 23.49 -6.55 -10.82
C LYS A 322 23.07 -7.91 -11.40
N SER A 323 22.47 -8.77 -10.60
CA SER A 323 21.90 -10.03 -11.06
C SER A 323 20.79 -9.79 -12.11
N PHE A 324 19.88 -8.83 -11.88
CA PHE A 324 18.84 -8.49 -12.84
C PHE A 324 19.44 -7.96 -14.18
N VAL A 325 20.46 -7.14 -14.10
CA VAL A 325 21.12 -6.58 -15.31
C VAL A 325 21.72 -7.68 -16.17
N SER A 326 22.18 -8.79 -15.59
CA SER A 326 22.77 -9.92 -16.32
C SER A 326 21.76 -10.87 -16.97
N TYR A 327 20.45 -10.74 -16.67
CA TYR A 327 19.43 -11.61 -17.27
C TYR A 327 19.25 -11.34 -18.75
N THR A 328 19.06 -12.43 -19.49
CA THR A 328 18.69 -12.43 -20.90
C THR A 328 17.24 -11.96 -21.10
N ASP A 329 16.90 -11.53 -22.30
CA ASP A 329 15.53 -11.13 -22.63
C ASP A 329 14.51 -12.25 -22.43
N ILE A 330 14.92 -13.52 -22.65
CA ILE A 330 14.08 -14.71 -22.44
C ILE A 330 13.75 -14.87 -20.96
N GLU A 331 14.75 -14.76 -20.08
CA GLU A 331 14.55 -14.86 -18.62
C GLU A 331 13.66 -13.72 -18.10
N ILE A 332 13.88 -12.51 -18.63
CA ILE A 332 13.04 -11.34 -18.32
C ILE A 332 11.58 -11.58 -18.75
N MET A 333 11.35 -12.09 -19.97
CA MET A 333 9.99 -12.39 -20.45
C MET A 333 9.28 -13.44 -19.58
N ASP A 334 9.97 -14.53 -19.23
CA ASP A 334 9.41 -15.59 -18.36
C ASP A 334 9.05 -15.02 -16.98
N MET A 335 9.94 -14.20 -16.40
CA MET A 335 9.72 -13.57 -15.10
C MET A 335 8.53 -12.58 -15.14
N LYS A 336 8.38 -11.79 -16.21
CA LYS A 336 7.21 -10.92 -16.44
C LYS A 336 5.90 -11.70 -16.44
N GLN A 337 5.84 -12.85 -17.12
CA GLN A 337 4.66 -13.71 -17.14
C GLN A 337 4.34 -14.29 -15.74
N LYS A 338 5.36 -14.66 -14.99
CA LYS A 338 5.21 -15.14 -13.61
C LYS A 338 4.72 -14.02 -12.66
N CYS A 339 5.13 -12.76 -12.88
CA CYS A 339 4.58 -11.59 -12.18
C CYS A 339 3.06 -11.49 -12.38
N LEU A 340 2.61 -11.49 -13.64
CA LEU A 340 1.19 -11.41 -13.98
C LEU A 340 0.38 -12.59 -13.39
N LYS A 341 0.93 -13.79 -13.43
CA LYS A 341 0.30 -14.97 -12.82
C LYS A 341 0.19 -14.83 -11.30
N THR A 342 1.22 -14.32 -10.66
CA THR A 342 1.24 -14.08 -9.21
C THR A 342 0.19 -13.06 -8.80
N PHE A 343 0.01 -12.00 -9.59
CA PHE A 343 -0.98 -10.95 -9.34
C PHE A 343 -2.42 -11.47 -9.23
N ASN A 344 -2.78 -12.57 -9.88
CA ASN A 344 -4.15 -13.12 -9.83
C ASN A 344 -4.69 -13.30 -8.40
N LYS A 345 -3.82 -13.63 -7.43
CA LYS A 345 -4.18 -13.79 -6.02
C LYS A 345 -4.52 -12.48 -5.31
N PHE A 346 -4.08 -11.36 -5.88
CA PHE A 346 -4.18 -10.00 -5.31
C PHE A 346 -5.15 -9.12 -6.09
N ARG A 347 -5.93 -9.69 -7.01
CA ARG A 347 -7.02 -8.96 -7.67
C ARG A 347 -8.03 -8.51 -6.64
N ILE A 348 -8.46 -7.28 -6.73
CA ILE A 348 -9.42 -6.70 -5.78
C ILE A 348 -10.72 -7.49 -5.72
N THR A 349 -11.13 -8.12 -6.81
CA THR A 349 -12.31 -9.00 -6.89
C THR A 349 -12.18 -10.19 -5.94
N GLU A 350 -11.02 -10.83 -5.89
CA GLU A 350 -10.76 -11.97 -5.00
C GLU A 350 -10.63 -11.52 -3.53
N VAL A 351 -10.02 -10.36 -3.30
CA VAL A 351 -9.88 -9.79 -1.96
C VAL A 351 -11.23 -9.37 -1.41
N ALA A 352 -12.07 -8.72 -2.22
CA ALA A 352 -13.43 -8.34 -1.83
C ALA A 352 -14.27 -9.55 -1.41
N LYS A 353 -14.21 -10.68 -2.15
CA LYS A 353 -14.89 -11.92 -1.78
C LYS A 353 -14.51 -12.39 -0.37
N LYS A 354 -13.19 -12.40 -0.05
CA LYS A 354 -12.71 -12.80 1.29
C LYS A 354 -13.21 -11.87 2.40
N TYR A 355 -13.24 -10.57 2.15
CA TYR A 355 -13.84 -9.64 3.12
C TYR A 355 -15.34 -9.88 3.29
N ILE A 356 -16.08 -10.15 2.20
CA ILE A 356 -17.51 -10.47 2.29
C ILE A 356 -17.75 -11.75 3.10
N GLU A 357 -16.88 -12.73 3.05
CA GLU A 357 -16.95 -13.92 3.93
C GLU A 357 -16.76 -13.54 5.41
N VAL A 358 -15.83 -12.64 5.71
CA VAL A 358 -15.66 -12.13 7.08
C VAL A 358 -16.85 -11.28 7.52
N TYR A 359 -17.56 -10.63 6.62
CA TYR A 359 -18.71 -9.77 6.92
C TYR A 359 -20.00 -10.57 7.22
N LYS A 360 -20.12 -11.79 6.75
CA LYS A 360 -21.20 -12.74 7.10
C LYS A 360 -21.02 -13.28 8.54
#